data_74937e97b70ef738a0f85ca0a8612da2
#
_entry.id   74937e97b70ef738a0f85ca0a8612da2
#
_cell.length_a   1.000
_cell.length_b   1.000
_cell.length_c   1.000
_cell.angle_alpha   90.00
_cell.angle_beta   90.00
_cell.angle_gamma   90.00
#
_symmetry.space_group_name_H-M   'P 1'
#
loop_
_entity.id
_entity.type
_entity.pdbx_description
1 polymer ?
#
loop_
_entity_poly.entity_id
_entity_poly.type
_entity_poly.pdbx_seq_one_letter_code
_entity_poly.pdbx_strand_id
1 'polypeptide(L)'
;MKFPRAHTLKEIASLIHTQYIGADDFPVLGMNEIHVVEAGDIVFVDHPKYYDKALQSAATIILINKEVDCPKDKALLISDDPFRDFNKLTQYFKPFLPSHSAIAPSATIGEGTVIQPNCFIGNNVTIGKNCVIHSNVSIYDDTVIGDHVIIHSGTVLGASAFYYKKRPEGFDQLKSGGRVVIEDNVDIGAACTIDRGVTADTTIKEGTKIDNQVQIGHDTVIGKRCLIASQVGIAGCVVVQDEVTIWGQVGITSGITIGEKTIISAKAGVSKSLEGGKHYFGIPADDFRSKYKEIASIRQIPKLLEKIKKLEASK
;
A
#
# COMPACT_ATOMS: atom_id res chain seq x y z
N MET A 1 2.83 5.89 -10.98
CA MET A 1 4.01 6.77 -11.18
C MET A 1 3.98 7.34 -12.60
N LYS A 2 3.84 8.67 -12.75
CA LYS A 2 3.91 9.34 -14.06
C LYS A 2 5.36 9.68 -14.40
N PHE A 3 5.70 9.64 -15.67
CA PHE A 3 7.03 10.02 -16.15
C PHE A 3 7.16 11.55 -16.29
N PRO A 4 8.35 12.11 -16.17
CA PRO A 4 8.57 13.55 -16.30
C PRO A 4 8.19 14.12 -17.69
N ARG A 5 8.26 13.28 -18.73
CA ARG A 5 7.79 13.56 -20.10
C ARG A 5 7.18 12.31 -20.71
N ALA A 6 6.43 12.47 -21.79
CA ALA A 6 6.04 11.34 -22.62
C ALA A 6 7.29 10.68 -23.24
N HIS A 7 7.31 9.37 -23.28
CA HIS A 7 8.29 8.54 -23.97
C HIS A 7 7.62 7.79 -25.11
N THR A 8 8.41 7.30 -26.06
CA THR A 8 7.91 6.38 -27.07
C THR A 8 8.08 4.92 -26.63
N LEU A 9 7.27 4.02 -27.18
CA LEU A 9 7.40 2.59 -26.94
C LEU A 9 8.82 2.10 -27.25
N LYS A 10 9.39 2.58 -28.35
CA LYS A 10 10.77 2.26 -28.76
C LYS A 10 11.82 2.73 -27.75
N GLU A 11 11.67 3.95 -27.20
CA GLU A 11 12.56 4.45 -26.13
C GLU A 11 12.50 3.52 -24.92
N ILE A 12 11.29 3.16 -24.44
CA ILE A 12 11.12 2.29 -23.28
C ILE A 12 11.67 0.89 -23.54
N ALA A 13 11.36 0.30 -24.70
CA ALA A 13 11.89 -1.02 -25.07
C ALA A 13 13.43 -1.03 -25.10
N SER A 14 14.04 0.06 -25.59
CA SER A 14 15.49 0.22 -25.60
C SER A 14 16.10 0.30 -24.20
N LEU A 15 15.43 0.98 -23.24
CA LEU A 15 15.89 1.10 -21.84
C LEU A 15 15.98 -0.26 -21.12
N ILE A 16 15.08 -1.17 -21.45
CA ILE A 16 15.03 -2.49 -20.80
C ILE A 16 15.52 -3.65 -21.71
N HIS A 17 15.93 -3.31 -22.94
CA HIS A 17 16.43 -4.27 -23.94
C HIS A 17 15.42 -5.38 -24.27
N THR A 18 14.17 -5.03 -24.56
CA THR A 18 13.09 -5.96 -24.88
C THR A 18 12.58 -5.77 -26.31
N GLN A 19 11.93 -6.82 -26.83
CA GLN A 19 11.11 -6.73 -28.04
C GLN A 19 9.76 -6.06 -27.71
N TYR A 20 9.10 -5.52 -28.73
CA TYR A 20 7.78 -4.91 -28.55
C TYR A 20 6.87 -5.13 -29.75
N ILE A 21 5.58 -5.06 -29.53
CA ILE A 21 4.52 -5.06 -30.54
C ILE A 21 3.74 -3.76 -30.39
N GLY A 22 3.69 -2.95 -31.46
CA GLY A 22 3.05 -1.64 -31.48
C GLY A 22 3.83 -0.67 -32.36
N ALA A 23 3.32 0.54 -32.56
CA ALA A 23 4.01 1.58 -33.29
C ALA A 23 5.23 2.09 -32.51
N ASP A 24 6.31 2.40 -33.20
CA ASP A 24 7.56 2.91 -32.57
C ASP A 24 7.30 4.14 -31.69
N ASP A 25 6.42 5.01 -32.13
CA ASP A 25 6.04 6.28 -31.49
C ASP A 25 4.84 6.16 -30.52
N PHE A 26 4.36 4.92 -30.24
CA PHE A 26 3.26 4.71 -29.31
C PHE A 26 3.56 5.37 -27.95
N PRO A 27 2.64 6.25 -27.42
CA PRO A 27 2.95 7.08 -26.26
C PRO A 27 2.96 6.28 -24.95
N VAL A 28 3.99 6.49 -24.14
CA VAL A 28 4.16 5.92 -22.81
C VAL A 28 4.30 7.08 -21.81
N LEU A 29 3.35 7.20 -20.89
CA LEU A 29 3.22 8.37 -19.99
C LEU A 29 3.59 8.03 -18.55
N GLY A 30 3.64 6.75 -18.19
CA GLY A 30 3.90 6.31 -16.81
C GLY A 30 3.95 4.80 -16.69
N MET A 31 3.97 4.35 -15.45
CA MET A 31 3.88 2.94 -15.09
C MET A 31 3.18 2.79 -13.74
N ASN A 32 2.26 1.82 -13.66
CA ASN A 32 1.46 1.62 -12.45
C ASN A 32 1.12 0.15 -12.23
N GLU A 33 0.77 -0.18 -10.99
CA GLU A 33 0.17 -1.46 -10.67
C GLU A 33 -1.28 -1.52 -11.19
N ILE A 34 -1.73 -2.72 -11.51
CA ILE A 34 -2.98 -2.99 -12.25
C ILE A 34 -4.25 -2.36 -11.65
N HIS A 35 -4.25 -2.04 -10.36
CA HIS A 35 -5.41 -1.48 -9.66
C HIS A 35 -5.54 0.05 -9.78
N VAL A 36 -4.49 0.72 -10.30
CA VAL A 36 -4.41 2.19 -10.45
C VAL A 36 -3.94 2.64 -11.82
N VAL A 37 -3.87 1.72 -12.81
CA VAL A 37 -3.43 2.06 -14.17
C VAL A 37 -4.42 2.93 -14.92
N GLU A 38 -3.87 3.81 -15.75
CA GLU A 38 -4.57 4.69 -16.67
C GLU A 38 -4.05 4.50 -18.09
N ALA A 39 -4.73 5.13 -19.07
CA ALA A 39 -4.21 5.15 -20.44
C ALA A 39 -2.84 5.83 -20.50
N GLY A 40 -1.91 5.23 -21.24
CA GLY A 40 -0.50 5.64 -21.32
C GLY A 40 0.40 5.00 -20.27
N ASP A 41 -0.13 4.24 -19.34
CA ASP A 41 0.68 3.54 -18.33
C ASP A 41 1.15 2.17 -18.82
N ILE A 42 2.33 1.78 -18.35
CA ILE A 42 2.84 0.40 -18.38
C ILE A 42 2.30 -0.34 -17.16
N VAL A 43 1.73 -1.52 -17.38
CA VAL A 43 1.49 -2.52 -16.33
C VAL A 43 2.31 -3.77 -16.63
N PHE A 44 2.82 -4.46 -15.61
CA PHE A 44 3.50 -5.74 -15.83
C PHE A 44 2.62 -6.93 -15.46
N VAL A 45 2.81 -8.03 -16.17
CA VAL A 45 2.22 -9.33 -15.86
C VAL A 45 3.19 -10.46 -16.23
N ASP A 46 3.39 -11.40 -15.32
CA ASP A 46 4.35 -12.50 -15.50
C ASP A 46 3.73 -13.89 -15.24
N HIS A 47 2.41 -13.96 -15.03
CA HIS A 47 1.71 -15.21 -14.81
C HIS A 47 0.46 -15.32 -15.69
N PRO A 48 0.26 -16.43 -16.43
CA PRO A 48 -0.84 -16.59 -17.42
C PRO A 48 -2.22 -16.33 -16.86
N LYS A 49 -2.47 -16.68 -15.61
CA LYS A 49 -3.76 -16.42 -14.93
C LYS A 49 -4.21 -14.95 -14.96
N TYR A 50 -3.26 -14.02 -15.09
CA TYR A 50 -3.52 -12.58 -15.01
C TYR A 50 -3.36 -11.86 -16.35
N TYR A 51 -3.05 -12.56 -17.46
CA TYR A 51 -2.89 -11.93 -18.76
C TYR A 51 -4.15 -11.20 -19.19
N ASP A 52 -5.31 -11.86 -19.17
CA ASP A 52 -6.58 -11.24 -19.56
C ASP A 52 -6.88 -10.00 -18.72
N LYS A 53 -6.63 -10.08 -17.42
CA LYS A 53 -6.83 -8.92 -16.52
C LYS A 53 -5.94 -7.74 -16.92
N ALA A 54 -4.69 -7.97 -17.29
CA ALA A 54 -3.77 -6.93 -17.74
C ALA A 54 -4.17 -6.40 -19.13
N LEU A 55 -4.48 -7.28 -20.07
CA LEU A 55 -4.89 -6.90 -21.42
C LEU A 55 -6.22 -6.14 -21.47
N GLN A 56 -7.13 -6.36 -20.51
CA GLN A 56 -8.41 -5.66 -20.39
C GLN A 56 -8.36 -4.46 -19.45
N SER A 57 -7.24 -4.22 -18.76
CA SER A 57 -7.08 -3.06 -17.87
C SER A 57 -7.09 -1.74 -18.64
N ALA A 58 -7.11 -0.61 -17.93
CA ALA A 58 -6.97 0.72 -18.52
C ALA A 58 -5.55 1.01 -19.06
N ALA A 59 -4.54 0.22 -18.66
CA ALA A 59 -3.17 0.36 -19.19
C ALA A 59 -3.15 0.14 -20.70
N THR A 60 -2.38 0.94 -21.40
CA THR A 60 -2.21 0.79 -22.86
C THR A 60 -0.90 0.10 -23.23
N ILE A 61 0.02 -0.07 -22.30
CA ILE A 61 1.26 -0.80 -22.51
C ILE A 61 1.35 -1.96 -21.50
N ILE A 62 1.53 -3.18 -22.01
CA ILE A 62 1.59 -4.39 -21.19
C ILE A 62 3.00 -4.99 -21.28
N LEU A 63 3.72 -4.97 -20.16
CA LEU A 63 5.00 -5.66 -20.02
C LEU A 63 4.72 -7.11 -19.62
N ILE A 64 4.97 -8.05 -20.54
CA ILE A 64 4.50 -9.44 -20.45
C ILE A 64 5.62 -10.41 -20.80
N ASN A 65 5.58 -11.63 -20.21
CA ASN A 65 6.61 -12.65 -20.43
C ASN A 65 6.33 -13.62 -21.59
N LYS A 66 5.33 -13.33 -22.40
CA LYS A 66 4.99 -14.13 -23.59
C LYS A 66 4.30 -13.26 -24.61
N GLU A 67 4.59 -13.50 -25.89
CA GLU A 67 3.84 -12.93 -26.99
C GLU A 67 2.40 -13.46 -26.98
N VAL A 68 1.44 -12.57 -27.08
CA VAL A 68 0.00 -12.84 -27.12
C VAL A 68 -0.66 -11.92 -28.13
N ASP A 69 -1.91 -12.20 -28.51
CA ASP A 69 -2.69 -11.28 -29.35
C ASP A 69 -2.81 -9.92 -28.68
N CYS A 70 -2.26 -8.90 -29.33
CA CYS A 70 -2.29 -7.52 -28.82
C CYS A 70 -3.61 -6.84 -29.19
N PRO A 71 -4.39 -6.35 -28.20
CA PRO A 71 -5.58 -5.55 -28.52
C PRO A 71 -5.23 -4.32 -29.35
N LYS A 72 -6.15 -3.88 -30.22
CA LYS A 72 -5.92 -2.85 -31.25
C LYS A 72 -5.35 -1.53 -30.71
N ASP A 73 -5.76 -1.13 -29.50
CA ASP A 73 -5.37 0.15 -28.89
C ASP A 73 -4.29 -0.02 -27.80
N LYS A 74 -3.53 -1.10 -27.84
CA LYS A 74 -2.47 -1.41 -26.88
C LYS A 74 -1.14 -1.74 -27.56
N ALA A 75 -0.11 -1.78 -26.75
CA ALA A 75 1.22 -2.23 -27.12
C ALA A 75 1.74 -3.26 -26.11
N LEU A 76 2.61 -4.15 -26.58
CA LEU A 76 3.28 -5.13 -25.71
C LEU A 76 4.77 -4.83 -25.64
N LEU A 77 5.34 -4.96 -24.45
CA LEU A 77 6.79 -5.10 -24.21
C LEU A 77 7.01 -6.55 -23.80
N ILE A 78 7.78 -7.31 -24.59
CA ILE A 78 7.95 -8.75 -24.38
C ILE A 78 9.29 -9.00 -23.68
N SER A 79 9.21 -9.41 -22.42
CA SER A 79 10.35 -9.62 -21.52
C SER A 79 10.34 -11.04 -20.97
N ASP A 80 11.51 -11.68 -20.85
CA ASP A 80 11.66 -12.94 -20.14
C ASP A 80 11.41 -12.82 -18.62
N ASP A 81 11.55 -11.61 -18.05
CA ASP A 81 11.26 -11.30 -16.65
C ASP A 81 10.65 -9.91 -16.50
N PRO A 82 9.31 -9.76 -16.68
CA PRO A 82 8.61 -8.48 -16.53
C PRO A 82 8.81 -7.81 -15.17
N PHE A 83 8.93 -8.58 -14.09
CA PHE A 83 9.19 -8.05 -12.76
C PHE A 83 10.55 -7.34 -12.67
N ARG A 84 11.61 -7.98 -13.20
CA ARG A 84 12.96 -7.41 -13.28
C ARG A 84 12.96 -6.12 -14.12
N ASP A 85 12.30 -6.14 -15.26
CA ASP A 85 12.35 -5.01 -16.19
C ASP A 85 11.46 -3.85 -15.71
N PHE A 86 10.36 -4.14 -15.01
CA PHE A 86 9.59 -3.13 -14.30
C PHE A 86 10.44 -2.44 -13.22
N ASN A 87 11.25 -3.20 -12.48
CA ASN A 87 12.20 -2.66 -11.51
C ASN A 87 13.27 -1.77 -12.17
N LYS A 88 13.80 -2.15 -13.35
CA LYS A 88 14.76 -1.33 -14.10
C LYS A 88 14.16 0.02 -14.47
N LEU A 89 12.92 0.03 -14.97
CA LEU A 89 12.21 1.27 -15.27
C LEU A 89 11.97 2.11 -14.01
N THR A 90 11.55 1.49 -12.90
CA THR A 90 11.39 2.19 -11.63
C THR A 90 12.70 2.85 -11.19
N GLN A 91 13.81 2.13 -11.23
CA GLN A 91 15.13 2.67 -10.85
C GLN A 91 15.64 3.74 -11.82
N TYR A 92 15.31 3.66 -13.10
CA TYR A 92 15.68 4.66 -14.09
C TYR A 92 14.92 5.98 -13.87
N PHE A 93 13.60 5.93 -13.63
CA PHE A 93 12.78 7.12 -13.46
C PHE A 93 12.75 7.67 -12.03
N LYS A 94 13.03 6.81 -11.04
CA LYS A 94 13.09 7.14 -9.60
C LYS A 94 14.34 6.50 -8.97
N PRO A 95 15.54 6.97 -9.34
CA PRO A 95 16.78 6.48 -8.74
C PRO A 95 16.84 6.85 -7.26
N PHE A 96 17.53 6.04 -6.46
CA PHE A 96 17.88 6.43 -5.10
C PHE A 96 18.90 7.59 -5.15
N LEU A 97 18.55 8.70 -4.50
CA LEU A 97 19.41 9.87 -4.38
C LEU A 97 19.88 9.98 -2.93
N PRO A 98 21.18 9.80 -2.64
CA PRO A 98 21.67 9.93 -1.27
C PRO A 98 21.53 11.39 -0.78
N SER A 99 21.07 11.57 0.44
CA SER A 99 21.08 12.88 1.10
C SER A 99 22.37 13.05 1.89
N HIS A 100 22.91 14.26 1.89
CA HIS A 100 24.12 14.64 2.62
C HIS A 100 23.84 15.56 3.82
N SER A 101 22.56 15.78 4.14
CA SER A 101 22.13 16.65 5.24
C SER A 101 20.88 16.07 5.93
N ALA A 102 20.65 16.45 7.18
CA ALA A 102 19.46 16.04 7.93
C ALA A 102 18.17 16.57 7.29
N ILE A 103 18.20 17.74 6.68
CA ILE A 103 17.11 18.30 5.88
C ILE A 103 17.66 18.55 4.49
N ALA A 104 17.10 17.88 3.49
CA ALA A 104 17.55 18.03 2.11
C ALA A 104 17.31 19.46 1.60
N PRO A 105 18.24 20.06 0.83
CA PRO A 105 18.08 21.40 0.29
C PRO A 105 16.86 21.56 -0.66
N SER A 106 16.40 20.46 -1.23
CA SER A 106 15.21 20.42 -2.10
C SER A 106 13.89 20.30 -1.34
N ALA A 107 13.94 20.15 -0.01
CA ALA A 107 12.72 20.11 0.81
C ALA A 107 12.11 21.51 0.95
N THR A 108 10.77 21.56 0.92
CA THR A 108 10.00 22.79 1.15
C THR A 108 9.23 22.67 2.45
N ILE A 109 9.40 23.68 3.34
CA ILE A 109 8.78 23.70 4.67
C ILE A 109 7.93 24.96 4.78
N GLY A 110 6.64 24.80 5.09
CA GLY A 110 5.69 25.89 5.24
C GLY A 110 5.91 26.73 6.50
N GLU A 111 5.38 27.94 6.45
CA GLU A 111 5.48 28.91 7.53
C GLU A 111 4.85 28.37 8.84
N GLY A 112 5.46 28.68 9.98
CA GLY A 112 5.00 28.24 11.30
C GLY A 112 5.25 26.78 11.63
N THR A 113 5.82 26.00 10.71
CA THR A 113 6.14 24.59 10.96
C THR A 113 7.39 24.45 11.81
N VAL A 114 7.29 23.61 12.85
CA VAL A 114 8.36 23.31 13.80
C VAL A 114 8.90 21.90 13.55
N ILE A 115 10.21 21.79 13.31
CA ILE A 115 10.91 20.51 13.19
C ILE A 115 11.86 20.38 14.37
N GLN A 116 11.64 19.38 15.21
CA GLN A 116 12.46 19.08 16.37
C GLN A 116 13.82 18.45 15.95
N PRO A 117 14.84 18.48 16.81
CA PRO A 117 16.16 17.91 16.51
C PRO A 117 16.12 16.42 16.12
N ASN A 118 17.14 15.99 15.38
CA ASN A 118 17.36 14.62 14.91
C ASN A 118 16.30 14.10 13.92
N CYS A 119 15.61 14.98 13.23
CA CYS A 119 14.74 14.58 12.12
C CYS A 119 15.55 14.41 10.83
N PHE A 120 15.13 13.45 9.99
CA PHE A 120 15.58 13.33 8.61
C PHE A 120 14.44 13.73 7.68
N ILE A 121 14.69 14.72 6.82
CA ILE A 121 13.76 15.19 5.78
C ILE A 121 14.44 15.00 4.43
N GLY A 122 13.93 14.03 3.65
CA GLY A 122 14.51 13.61 2.39
C GLY A 122 14.31 14.60 1.22
N ASN A 123 14.78 14.18 0.05
CA ASN A 123 14.72 15.01 -1.16
C ASN A 123 13.27 15.25 -1.59
N ASN A 124 12.98 16.48 -2.08
CA ASN A 124 11.68 16.90 -2.62
C ASN A 124 10.50 16.72 -1.66
N VAL A 125 10.76 16.59 -0.36
CA VAL A 125 9.68 16.56 0.65
C VAL A 125 9.03 17.92 0.71
N THR A 126 7.70 17.93 0.75
CA THR A 126 6.92 19.15 0.96
C THR A 126 6.15 19.01 2.28
N ILE A 127 6.33 19.96 3.20
CA ILE A 127 5.60 20.05 4.46
C ILE A 127 4.84 21.37 4.47
N GLY A 128 3.54 21.32 4.75
CA GLY A 128 2.65 22.46 4.83
C GLY A 128 2.94 23.37 6.03
N LYS A 129 1.98 24.24 6.35
CA LYS A 129 2.10 25.27 7.40
C LYS A 129 1.67 24.74 8.76
N ASN A 130 2.23 25.35 9.82
CA ASN A 130 1.83 25.10 11.21
C ASN A 130 1.89 23.63 11.62
N CYS A 131 2.78 22.85 11.02
CA CYS A 131 3.01 21.46 11.38
C CYS A 131 3.96 21.34 12.58
N VAL A 132 3.86 20.21 13.31
CA VAL A 132 4.78 19.86 14.38
C VAL A 132 5.40 18.50 14.09
N ILE A 133 6.68 18.48 13.75
CA ILE A 133 7.45 17.26 13.52
C ILE A 133 8.33 17.03 14.74
N HIS A 134 7.98 16.05 15.57
CA HIS A 134 8.70 15.73 16.79
C HIS A 134 10.07 15.08 16.48
N SER A 135 10.94 15.03 17.50
CA SER A 135 12.31 14.52 17.36
C SER A 135 12.37 13.07 16.85
N ASN A 136 13.44 12.75 16.12
CA ASN A 136 13.70 11.41 15.56
C ASN A 136 12.65 10.92 14.54
N VAL A 137 11.92 11.82 13.89
CA VAL A 137 11.04 11.48 12.76
C VAL A 137 11.88 11.38 11.48
N SER A 138 11.60 10.37 10.65
CA SER A 138 12.22 10.19 9.33
C SER A 138 11.18 10.31 8.23
N ILE A 139 11.32 11.29 7.37
CA ILE A 139 10.44 11.53 6.21
C ILE A 139 11.26 11.33 4.94
N TYR A 140 10.96 10.26 4.21
CA TYR A 140 11.71 9.89 3.00
C TYR A 140 11.25 10.71 1.80
N ASP A 141 12.07 10.65 0.75
CA ASP A 141 11.96 11.44 -0.46
C ASP A 141 10.54 11.47 -1.07
N ASP A 142 10.19 12.61 -1.67
CA ASP A 142 8.93 12.87 -2.38
C ASP A 142 7.67 12.86 -1.50
N THR A 143 7.77 12.69 -0.17
CA THR A 143 6.62 12.73 0.75
C THR A 143 5.98 14.12 0.76
N VAL A 144 4.65 14.17 0.71
CA VAL A 144 3.86 15.39 0.76
C VAL A 144 3.03 15.41 2.04
N ILE A 145 3.12 16.50 2.80
CA ILE A 145 2.41 16.71 4.06
C ILE A 145 1.68 18.03 3.99
N GLY A 146 0.38 18.01 4.27
CA GLY A 146 -0.50 19.18 4.31
C GLY A 146 -0.26 20.09 5.51
N ASP A 147 -1.24 20.96 5.78
CA ASP A 147 -1.17 21.94 6.85
C ASP A 147 -1.65 21.34 8.19
N HIS A 148 -1.16 21.89 9.32
CA HIS A 148 -1.58 21.52 10.68
C HIS A 148 -1.42 20.04 11.03
N VAL A 149 -0.41 19.38 10.49
CA VAL A 149 -0.10 17.97 10.74
C VAL A 149 0.85 17.83 11.92
N ILE A 150 0.58 16.85 12.79
CA ILE A 150 1.44 16.51 13.94
C ILE A 150 2.00 15.10 13.73
N ILE A 151 3.33 14.95 13.80
CA ILE A 151 4.00 13.64 13.69
C ILE A 151 4.87 13.42 14.91
N HIS A 152 4.54 12.39 15.69
CA HIS A 152 5.26 12.06 16.93
C HIS A 152 6.55 11.28 16.70
N SER A 153 7.39 11.30 17.73
CA SER A 153 8.77 10.81 17.69
C SER A 153 8.93 9.37 17.21
N GLY A 154 9.96 9.12 16.43
CA GLY A 154 10.34 7.79 15.94
C GLY A 154 9.47 7.29 14.76
N THR A 155 8.55 8.09 14.27
CA THR A 155 7.72 7.74 13.11
C THR A 155 8.50 7.83 11.81
N VAL A 156 8.28 6.86 10.91
CA VAL A 156 8.93 6.77 9.60
C VAL A 156 7.87 6.84 8.50
N LEU A 157 8.00 7.81 7.60
CA LEU A 157 7.17 7.97 6.42
C LEU A 157 7.97 7.68 5.16
N GLY A 158 7.45 6.83 4.27
CA GLY A 158 8.00 6.61 2.95
C GLY A 158 9.05 5.49 2.85
N ALA A 159 9.12 4.58 3.84
CA ALA A 159 9.89 3.35 3.69
C ALA A 159 9.37 2.51 2.51
N SER A 160 10.23 1.66 1.94
CA SER A 160 9.87 0.83 0.79
C SER A 160 8.80 -0.19 1.11
N ALA A 161 7.92 -0.44 0.14
CA ALA A 161 6.90 -1.49 0.23
C ALA A 161 7.48 -2.86 0.56
N PHE A 162 6.77 -3.62 1.40
CA PHE A 162 7.05 -5.04 1.64
C PHE A 162 6.44 -5.88 0.52
N TYR A 163 7.04 -5.80 -0.68
CA TYR A 163 6.60 -6.53 -1.86
C TYR A 163 7.76 -7.32 -2.45
N TYR A 164 7.72 -8.65 -2.32
CA TYR A 164 8.78 -9.53 -2.74
C TYR A 164 8.27 -10.66 -3.64
N LYS A 165 9.01 -10.94 -4.72
CA LYS A 165 8.84 -12.13 -5.55
C LYS A 165 9.82 -13.20 -5.08
N LYS A 166 9.30 -14.41 -4.80
CA LYS A 166 10.13 -15.56 -4.45
C LYS A 166 10.87 -16.07 -5.69
N ARG A 167 12.17 -16.31 -5.53
CA ARG A 167 13.06 -16.91 -6.54
C ARG A 167 13.70 -18.15 -5.94
N PRO A 168 14.32 -19.05 -6.76
CA PRO A 168 15.06 -20.21 -6.26
C PRO A 168 16.17 -19.83 -5.26
N GLU A 169 16.87 -18.72 -5.54
CA GLU A 169 18.01 -18.20 -4.78
C GLU A 169 17.64 -17.22 -3.65
N GLY A 170 16.36 -16.87 -3.49
CA GLY A 170 15.95 -15.91 -2.46
C GLY A 170 14.70 -15.08 -2.80
N PHE A 171 14.75 -13.79 -2.54
CA PHE A 171 13.64 -12.86 -2.76
C PHE A 171 14.09 -11.62 -3.52
N ASP A 172 13.38 -11.30 -4.59
CA ASP A 172 13.52 -10.03 -5.31
C ASP A 172 12.49 -9.03 -4.79
N GLN A 173 12.96 -7.87 -4.35
CA GLN A 173 12.09 -6.77 -3.94
C GLN A 173 11.54 -6.02 -5.16
N LEU A 174 10.24 -5.74 -5.18
CA LEU A 174 9.67 -4.76 -6.10
C LEU A 174 10.04 -3.35 -5.63
N LYS A 175 10.70 -2.58 -6.50
CA LYS A 175 11.16 -1.24 -6.16
C LYS A 175 10.00 -0.26 -6.10
N SER A 176 10.00 0.58 -5.07
CA SER A 176 8.93 1.55 -4.83
C SER A 176 9.29 2.90 -5.43
N GLY A 177 8.51 3.34 -6.41
CA GLY A 177 8.63 4.65 -7.07
C GLY A 177 7.51 5.63 -6.69
N GLY A 178 6.53 5.19 -5.90
CA GLY A 178 5.46 6.02 -5.36
C GLY A 178 5.90 6.83 -4.13
N ARG A 179 4.95 7.41 -3.43
CA ARG A 179 5.21 8.31 -2.29
C ARG A 179 4.16 8.16 -1.19
N VAL A 180 4.35 8.92 -0.11
CA VAL A 180 3.35 9.11 0.95
C VAL A 180 2.74 10.51 0.81
N VAL A 181 1.42 10.59 0.96
CA VAL A 181 0.66 11.85 0.99
C VAL A 181 -0.15 11.90 2.29
N ILE A 182 0.10 12.91 3.10
CA ILE A 182 -0.65 13.21 4.32
C ILE A 182 -1.41 14.50 4.09
N GLU A 183 -2.73 14.45 4.16
CA GLU A 183 -3.58 15.65 4.03
C GLU A 183 -3.61 16.46 5.34
N ASP A 184 -4.37 17.55 5.35
CA ASP A 184 -4.41 18.51 6.45
C ASP A 184 -4.99 17.92 7.75
N ASN A 185 -4.60 18.50 8.90
CA ASN A 185 -5.15 18.18 10.21
C ASN A 185 -5.01 16.71 10.65
N VAL A 186 -4.00 16.00 10.14
CA VAL A 186 -3.70 14.61 10.51
C VAL A 186 -2.75 14.58 11.70
N ASP A 187 -3.02 13.70 12.69
CA ASP A 187 -2.09 13.42 13.78
C ASP A 187 -1.60 11.97 13.65
N ILE A 188 -0.28 11.78 13.71
CA ILE A 188 0.37 10.46 13.63
C ILE A 188 1.16 10.22 14.91
N GLY A 189 0.81 9.19 15.64
CA GLY A 189 1.43 8.75 16.89
C GLY A 189 2.89 8.36 16.76
N ALA A 190 3.51 8.04 17.88
CA ALA A 190 4.92 7.68 17.95
C ALA A 190 5.21 6.28 17.38
N ALA A 191 6.41 6.11 16.81
CA ALA A 191 6.90 4.85 16.26
C ALA A 191 5.94 4.19 15.24
N CYS A 192 5.19 4.99 14.48
CA CYS A 192 4.42 4.53 13.35
C CYS A 192 5.30 4.32 12.12
N THR A 193 4.88 3.44 11.21
CA THR A 193 5.53 3.24 9.93
C THR A 193 4.50 3.26 8.81
N ILE A 194 4.71 4.15 7.83
CA ILE A 194 3.83 4.31 6.66
C ILE A 194 4.67 4.12 5.42
N ASP A 195 4.43 3.01 4.72
CA ASP A 195 5.19 2.67 3.52
C ASP A 195 4.76 3.54 2.35
N ARG A 196 5.70 3.89 1.46
CA ARG A 196 5.37 4.54 0.19
C ARG A 196 4.66 3.59 -0.75
N GLY A 197 3.86 4.12 -1.64
CA GLY A 197 3.28 3.32 -2.71
C GLY A 197 4.34 2.67 -3.59
N VAL A 198 4.02 1.54 -4.18
CA VAL A 198 4.89 0.92 -5.20
C VAL A 198 5.00 1.83 -6.41
N THR A 199 3.86 2.28 -6.91
CA THR A 199 3.81 3.22 -8.04
C THR A 199 2.84 4.39 -7.82
N ALA A 200 1.84 4.21 -6.97
CA ALA A 200 0.85 5.23 -6.60
C ALA A 200 1.21 5.89 -5.26
N ASP A 201 0.25 6.57 -4.66
CA ASP A 201 0.41 7.21 -3.36
C ASP A 201 -0.19 6.34 -2.24
N THR A 202 0.53 6.19 -1.13
CA THR A 202 -0.08 5.82 0.16
C THR A 202 -0.61 7.10 0.77
N THR A 203 -1.93 7.18 0.99
CA THR A 203 -2.60 8.44 1.34
C THR A 203 -3.31 8.35 2.69
N ILE A 204 -3.08 9.34 3.54
CA ILE A 204 -3.86 9.57 4.78
C ILE A 204 -4.64 10.86 4.61
N LYS A 205 -5.96 10.75 4.59
CA LYS A 205 -6.83 11.91 4.32
C LYS A 205 -7.10 12.74 5.56
N GLU A 206 -7.60 13.93 5.28
CA GLU A 206 -7.85 15.02 6.21
C GLU A 206 -8.51 14.59 7.54
N GLY A 207 -8.00 15.10 8.64
CA GLY A 207 -8.58 14.97 9.98
C GLY A 207 -8.41 13.59 10.62
N THR A 208 -7.75 12.64 9.97
CA THR A 208 -7.52 11.29 10.52
C THR A 208 -6.53 11.33 11.68
N LYS A 209 -6.78 10.51 12.70
CA LYS A 209 -5.95 10.38 13.91
C LYS A 209 -5.43 8.94 14.01
N ILE A 210 -4.12 8.81 14.12
CA ILE A 210 -3.41 7.53 14.17
C ILE A 210 -2.62 7.49 15.49
N ASP A 211 -2.86 6.47 16.29
CA ASP A 211 -2.16 6.25 17.57
C ASP A 211 -0.80 5.58 17.34
N ASN A 212 -0.07 5.31 18.40
CA ASN A 212 1.30 4.82 18.39
C ASN A 212 1.45 3.42 17.78
N GLN A 213 2.61 3.15 17.16
CA GLN A 213 3.01 1.83 16.64
C GLN A 213 2.06 1.26 15.58
N VAL A 214 1.44 2.10 14.78
CA VAL A 214 0.60 1.66 13.65
C VAL A 214 1.47 1.44 12.42
N GLN A 215 1.24 0.31 11.71
CA GLN A 215 1.82 0.05 10.38
C GLN A 215 0.77 0.26 9.31
N ILE A 216 1.07 1.06 8.30
CA ILE A 216 0.28 1.22 7.09
C ILE A 216 1.11 0.82 5.87
N GLY A 217 0.65 -0.23 5.18
CA GLY A 217 1.32 -0.77 3.99
C GLY A 217 1.11 0.10 2.75
N HIS A 218 1.91 -0.17 1.75
CA HIS A 218 1.99 0.56 0.49
C HIS A 218 0.66 0.68 -0.27
N ASP A 219 0.49 1.76 -1.03
CA ASP A 219 -0.69 2.00 -1.89
C ASP A 219 -2.03 1.95 -1.14
N THR A 220 -2.00 2.09 0.20
CA THR A 220 -3.18 2.12 1.07
C THR A 220 -3.75 3.54 1.12
N VAL A 221 -5.07 3.64 1.09
CA VAL A 221 -5.79 4.89 1.24
C VAL A 221 -6.60 4.86 2.53
N ILE A 222 -6.27 5.74 3.47
CA ILE A 222 -7.07 5.97 4.68
C ILE A 222 -7.95 7.19 4.44
N GLY A 223 -9.25 7.03 4.62
CA GLY A 223 -10.26 8.06 4.44
C GLY A 223 -10.17 9.21 5.42
N LYS A 224 -11.12 10.14 5.33
CA LYS A 224 -11.19 11.31 6.20
C LYS A 224 -11.72 10.95 7.59
N ARG A 225 -11.23 11.65 8.61
CA ARG A 225 -11.72 11.59 10.00
C ARG A 225 -11.78 10.16 10.55
N CYS A 226 -10.85 9.29 10.12
CA CYS A 226 -10.68 7.97 10.69
C CYS A 226 -10.00 8.04 12.05
N LEU A 227 -10.29 7.06 12.92
CA LEU A 227 -9.62 6.85 14.20
C LEU A 227 -8.95 5.48 14.20
N ILE A 228 -7.62 5.45 14.26
CA ILE A 228 -6.83 4.21 14.21
C ILE A 228 -6.02 4.10 15.50
N ALA A 229 -6.41 3.15 16.35
CA ALA A 229 -5.79 2.96 17.66
C ALA A 229 -4.46 2.20 17.55
N SER A 230 -3.75 2.12 18.68
CA SER A 230 -2.37 1.62 18.74
C SER A 230 -2.20 0.17 18.23
N GLN A 231 -1.02 -0.07 17.63
CA GLN A 231 -0.59 -1.39 17.15
C GLN A 231 -1.51 -2.00 16.09
N VAL A 232 -2.28 -1.22 15.37
CA VAL A 232 -3.02 -1.68 14.19
C VAL A 232 -2.03 -1.93 13.06
N GLY A 233 -2.20 -3.05 12.35
CA GLY A 233 -1.45 -3.40 11.16
C GLY A 233 -2.36 -3.43 9.93
N ILE A 234 -2.13 -2.56 8.97
CA ILE A 234 -2.86 -2.49 7.70
C ILE A 234 -1.90 -2.89 6.57
N ALA A 235 -2.23 -3.96 5.87
CA ALA A 235 -1.42 -4.41 4.73
C ALA A 235 -1.57 -3.47 3.52
N GLY A 236 -0.80 -3.71 2.44
CA GLY A 236 -0.82 -2.88 1.23
C GLY A 236 -2.13 -2.94 0.46
N CYS A 237 -2.40 -1.88 -0.32
CA CYS A 237 -3.54 -1.77 -1.23
C CYS A 237 -4.91 -1.85 -0.53
N VAL A 238 -5.01 -1.43 0.71
CA VAL A 238 -6.27 -1.36 1.46
C VAL A 238 -6.93 0.00 1.26
N VAL A 239 -8.25 0.02 1.08
CA VAL A 239 -9.04 1.24 1.07
C VAL A 239 -9.88 1.29 2.34
N VAL A 240 -9.54 2.18 3.26
CA VAL A 240 -10.37 2.52 4.41
C VAL A 240 -11.17 3.76 4.04
N GLN A 241 -12.50 3.66 4.00
CA GLN A 241 -13.37 4.79 3.69
C GLN A 241 -13.47 5.76 4.88
N ASP A 242 -14.27 6.82 4.74
CA ASP A 242 -14.33 7.90 5.72
C ASP A 242 -14.95 7.45 7.05
N GLU A 243 -14.57 8.13 8.15
CA GLU A 243 -15.13 7.99 9.49
C GLU A 243 -15.05 6.58 10.10
N VAL A 244 -14.11 5.76 9.64
CA VAL A 244 -13.87 4.40 10.16
C VAL A 244 -13.11 4.47 11.49
N THR A 245 -13.54 3.66 12.46
CA THR A 245 -12.85 3.47 13.74
C THR A 245 -12.25 2.07 13.83
N ILE A 246 -10.93 1.98 13.99
CA ILE A 246 -10.20 0.72 14.11
C ILE A 246 -9.52 0.69 15.49
N TRP A 247 -9.98 -0.22 16.35
CA TRP A 247 -9.44 -0.36 17.70
C TRP A 247 -8.13 -1.13 17.72
N GLY A 248 -7.42 -1.06 18.85
CA GLY A 248 -6.04 -1.53 18.98
C GLY A 248 -5.77 -2.98 18.56
N GLN A 249 -4.60 -3.21 17.99
CA GLN A 249 -4.11 -4.53 17.57
C GLN A 249 -4.97 -5.25 16.52
N VAL A 250 -5.77 -4.52 15.75
CA VAL A 250 -6.47 -5.07 14.58
C VAL A 250 -5.47 -5.32 13.46
N GLY A 251 -5.61 -6.46 12.78
CA GLY A 251 -4.86 -6.80 11.57
C GLY A 251 -5.78 -6.82 10.34
N ILE A 252 -5.38 -6.12 9.26
CA ILE A 252 -6.16 -6.03 8.02
C ILE A 252 -5.33 -6.58 6.85
N THR A 253 -5.87 -7.59 6.14
CA THR A 253 -5.23 -8.19 4.96
C THR A 253 -5.23 -7.24 3.76
N SER A 254 -4.34 -7.50 2.79
CA SER A 254 -4.16 -6.66 1.59
C SER A 254 -5.35 -6.69 0.63
N GLY A 255 -5.51 -5.60 -0.13
CA GLY A 255 -6.39 -5.53 -1.30
C GLY A 255 -7.88 -5.52 -0.99
N ILE A 256 -8.29 -5.12 0.22
CA ILE A 256 -9.69 -5.07 0.64
C ILE A 256 -10.16 -3.65 0.94
N THR A 257 -11.47 -3.48 1.00
CA THR A 257 -12.13 -2.21 1.35
C THR A 257 -12.84 -2.32 2.69
N ILE A 258 -12.62 -1.34 3.55
CA ILE A 258 -13.37 -1.14 4.80
C ILE A 258 -14.37 -0.01 4.55
N GLY A 259 -15.66 -0.33 4.57
CA GLY A 259 -16.74 0.61 4.28
C GLY A 259 -16.83 1.76 5.29
N GLU A 260 -17.40 2.88 4.84
CA GLU A 260 -17.56 4.12 5.61
C GLU A 260 -18.24 3.86 6.97
N LYS A 261 -17.81 4.57 8.01
CA LYS A 261 -18.37 4.49 9.38
C LYS A 261 -18.35 3.10 10.03
N THR A 262 -17.48 2.22 9.53
CA THR A 262 -17.25 0.91 10.14
C THR A 262 -16.53 1.05 11.46
N ILE A 263 -16.91 0.23 12.45
CA ILE A 263 -16.20 0.10 13.73
C ILE A 263 -15.62 -1.32 13.79
N ILE A 264 -14.30 -1.43 14.04
CA ILE A 264 -13.63 -2.72 14.21
C ILE A 264 -13.09 -2.81 15.63
N SER A 265 -13.61 -3.74 16.43
CA SER A 265 -13.16 -3.98 17.81
C SER A 265 -11.73 -4.45 17.88
N ALA A 266 -11.08 -4.17 19.00
CA ALA A 266 -9.69 -4.54 19.26
C ALA A 266 -9.40 -6.03 19.01
N LYS A 267 -8.19 -6.32 18.51
CA LYS A 267 -7.69 -7.68 18.19
C LYS A 267 -8.45 -8.44 17.10
N ALA A 268 -9.36 -7.79 16.36
CA ALA A 268 -10.03 -8.44 15.25
C ALA A 268 -9.05 -8.69 14.08
N GLY A 269 -9.21 -9.82 13.38
CA GLY A 269 -8.51 -10.14 12.15
C GLY A 269 -9.45 -9.97 10.94
N VAL A 270 -9.13 -9.04 10.04
CA VAL A 270 -9.99 -8.73 8.88
C VAL A 270 -9.39 -9.36 7.63
N SER A 271 -10.07 -10.37 7.08
CA SER A 271 -9.62 -11.15 5.92
C SER A 271 -10.42 -10.90 4.63
N LYS A 272 -11.42 -10.03 4.67
CA LYS A 272 -12.28 -9.67 3.51
C LYS A 272 -12.81 -8.26 3.68
N SER A 273 -13.30 -7.68 2.57
CA SER A 273 -13.95 -6.36 2.61
C SER A 273 -15.13 -6.34 3.58
N LEU A 274 -15.30 -5.21 4.28
CA LEU A 274 -16.36 -4.99 5.25
C LEU A 274 -17.33 -3.93 4.75
N GLU A 275 -18.62 -4.19 4.91
CA GLU A 275 -19.66 -3.22 4.60
C GLU A 275 -19.66 -2.08 5.62
N GLY A 276 -19.97 -0.87 5.16
CA GLY A 276 -20.02 0.33 5.99
C GLY A 276 -21.14 0.34 7.04
N GLY A 277 -20.99 1.19 8.03
CA GLY A 277 -21.98 1.44 9.08
C GLY A 277 -22.19 0.28 10.05
N LYS A 278 -21.33 -0.74 10.04
CA LYS A 278 -21.44 -1.92 10.89
C LYS A 278 -20.31 -2.00 11.91
N HIS A 279 -20.57 -2.71 12.99
CA HIS A 279 -19.59 -3.03 14.01
C HIS A 279 -19.14 -4.49 13.90
N TYR A 280 -17.82 -4.70 13.76
CA TYR A 280 -17.20 -6.01 13.61
C TYR A 280 -16.30 -6.31 14.79
N PHE A 281 -16.26 -7.58 15.22
CA PHE A 281 -15.33 -8.05 16.24
C PHE A 281 -14.91 -9.50 15.95
N GLY A 282 -13.81 -9.90 16.54
CA GLY A 282 -13.37 -11.30 16.58
C GLY A 282 -12.42 -11.52 17.75
N ILE A 283 -12.56 -12.69 18.42
CA ILE A 283 -11.73 -13.08 19.57
C ILE A 283 -11.91 -12.12 20.76
N PRO A 284 -13.11 -11.98 21.39
CA PRO A 284 -13.23 -11.15 22.60
C PRO A 284 -12.41 -11.77 23.74
N ALA A 285 -11.77 -10.91 24.55
CA ALA A 285 -11.19 -11.34 25.83
C ALA A 285 -12.31 -11.61 26.83
N ASP A 286 -12.17 -12.72 27.56
CA ASP A 286 -13.09 -13.12 28.61
C ASP A 286 -12.28 -13.74 29.77
N ASP A 287 -12.93 -14.06 30.91
CA ASP A 287 -12.29 -14.80 32.00
C ASP A 287 -11.60 -16.06 31.47
N PHE A 288 -10.39 -16.32 31.95
CA PHE A 288 -9.58 -17.44 31.46
C PHE A 288 -10.31 -18.77 31.51
N ARG A 289 -11.00 -19.07 32.61
CA ARG A 289 -11.70 -20.36 32.79
C ARG A 289 -12.92 -20.46 31.90
N SER A 290 -13.67 -19.35 31.73
CA SER A 290 -14.81 -19.24 30.84
C SER A 290 -14.35 -19.49 29.39
N LYS A 291 -13.33 -18.79 28.94
CA LYS A 291 -12.80 -18.92 27.56
C LYS A 291 -12.21 -20.29 27.28
N TYR A 292 -11.52 -20.87 28.25
CA TYR A 292 -10.98 -22.22 28.14
C TYR A 292 -12.07 -23.29 27.98
N LYS A 293 -13.17 -23.16 28.75
CA LYS A 293 -14.36 -24.04 28.59
C LYS A 293 -15.01 -23.89 27.22
N GLU A 294 -15.16 -22.65 26.74
CA GLU A 294 -15.70 -22.33 25.42
C GLU A 294 -14.88 -23.05 24.32
N ILE A 295 -13.55 -22.88 24.31
CA ILE A 295 -12.66 -23.52 23.35
C ILE A 295 -12.72 -25.05 23.46
N ALA A 296 -12.78 -25.60 24.67
CA ALA A 296 -12.91 -27.03 24.88
C ALA A 296 -14.24 -27.56 24.33
N SER A 297 -15.34 -26.81 24.48
CA SER A 297 -16.66 -27.15 23.96
C SER A 297 -16.68 -27.11 22.42
N ILE A 298 -16.10 -26.11 21.80
CA ILE A 298 -15.96 -26.00 20.35
C ILE A 298 -15.23 -27.22 19.76
N ARG A 299 -14.15 -27.67 20.41
CA ARG A 299 -13.39 -28.86 20.00
C ARG A 299 -14.20 -30.17 20.08
N GLN A 300 -15.29 -30.21 20.83
CA GLN A 300 -16.18 -31.40 20.92
C GLN A 300 -17.25 -31.44 19.82
N ILE A 301 -17.53 -30.32 19.14
CA ILE A 301 -18.56 -30.24 18.12
C ILE A 301 -18.45 -31.34 17.04
N PRO A 302 -17.27 -31.65 16.44
CA PRO A 302 -17.17 -32.70 15.44
C PRO A 302 -17.65 -34.07 15.97
N LYS A 303 -17.27 -34.42 17.23
CA LYS A 303 -17.69 -35.68 17.87
C LYS A 303 -19.18 -35.73 18.18
N LEU A 304 -19.78 -34.57 18.52
CA LEU A 304 -21.21 -34.45 18.74
C LEU A 304 -21.99 -34.63 17.42
N LEU A 305 -21.51 -34.05 16.34
CA LEU A 305 -22.10 -34.20 15.00
C LEU A 305 -22.07 -35.67 14.53
N GLU A 306 -21.00 -36.40 14.77
CA GLU A 306 -20.92 -37.83 14.48
C GLU A 306 -21.92 -38.65 15.30
N LYS A 307 -22.10 -38.34 16.59
CA LYS A 307 -23.09 -38.98 17.44
C LYS A 307 -24.52 -38.73 16.95
N ILE A 308 -24.83 -37.48 16.57
CA ILE A 308 -26.13 -37.09 16.03
C ILE A 308 -26.42 -37.91 14.75
N LYS A 309 -25.49 -37.94 13.78
CA LYS A 309 -25.63 -38.72 12.55
C LYS A 309 -25.89 -40.20 12.81
N LYS A 310 -25.22 -40.81 13.80
CA LYS A 310 -25.49 -42.21 14.19
C LYS A 310 -26.88 -42.41 14.77
N LEU A 311 -27.35 -41.44 15.58
CA LEU A 311 -28.70 -41.51 16.15
C LEU A 311 -29.79 -41.32 15.10
N GLU A 312 -29.59 -40.49 14.11
CA GLU A 312 -30.51 -40.28 12.97
C GLU A 312 -30.57 -41.51 12.08
N ALA A 313 -29.43 -42.19 11.84
CA ALA A 313 -29.37 -43.42 11.04
C ALA A 313 -29.96 -44.66 11.75
N SER A 314 -30.20 -44.59 13.06
CA SER A 314 -30.77 -45.66 13.86
C SER A 314 -32.32 -45.54 14.06
N LYS A 315 -32.90 -44.49 13.50
CA LYS A 315 -34.37 -44.31 13.40
C LYS A 315 -34.88 -44.70 12.03
#